data_e88350018d7ec0c713f35aa126b3e1bf
#
_entry.id   e88350018d7ec0c713f35aa126b3e1bf
#
_cell.length_a   1.000
_cell.length_b   1.000
_cell.length_c   1.000
_cell.angle_alpha   90.00
_cell.angle_beta   90.00
_cell.angle_gamma   90.00
#
_symmetry.space_group_name_H-M   'P 1'
#
loop_
_entity.id
_entity.type
_entity.pdbx_description
1 polymer ?
#
loop_
_entity_poly.entity_id
_entity_poly.type
_entity_poly.pdbx_seq_one_letter_code
_entity_poly.pdbx_strand_id
1 'polypeptide(L)'
;MDPDKNKNPANHRLTRRRLMGGLAAGAAIPVLHELVPHRPVHQAFEGDAHAAAVHPAPAVEASTQKGGAAAHPDFAGGRRVNPRANGFDPSEMVRDFDYGKTRRMASGRVLREWTLIAEDKEIEVAPGVKYPAWVYNGRVPGPTLRCREGERLRVRFINGSSHPHTIHFHGIHPALMDGMPGTGEGKGGGVIQPGGSFTYEFEAAPFGMHHYHCHVLPLASHIAKGLYGAFIVDPKKGRPEADELIMVMNGFDTNFDSSNEVYAVNTIGFHYAHEPIRVKRNQLVRIYLLNILEFDQINSFHIHGNFFDYFPTGTSLKPSEYTDTIMQAQGQRGILELRFPHAGRFMFHAHKSEFAELGWLGFFEVEG
;
A
#
# COMPACT_ATOMS: atom_id res chain seq x y z
N MET A 1 72.28 5.75 5.30
CA MET A 1 71.96 4.30 5.20
C MET A 1 70.51 4.16 5.01
N ASP A 2 70.17 3.67 3.89
CA ASP A 2 68.95 3.56 3.10
C ASP A 2 67.73 3.06 3.82
N PRO A 3 66.60 3.71 3.66
CA PRO A 3 65.27 3.18 4.07
C PRO A 3 64.41 2.84 2.82
N ASP A 4 64.43 1.60 2.42
CA ASP A 4 63.39 1.16 1.48
C ASP A 4 63.17 -0.35 1.66
N LYS A 5 61.89 -0.71 2.05
CA LYS A 5 61.20 -1.95 1.72
C LYS A 5 59.98 -2.14 2.61
N ASN A 6 58.80 -1.68 2.13
CA ASN A 6 57.59 -2.46 2.35
C ASN A 6 56.55 -2.11 1.27
N LYS A 7 56.49 -2.91 0.21
CA LYS A 7 55.45 -2.87 -0.83
C LYS A 7 54.31 -3.79 -0.43
N ASN A 8 53.16 -3.22 -0.18
CA ASN A 8 51.89 -3.92 -0.02
C ASN A 8 51.15 -3.95 -1.37
N PRO A 9 50.64 -5.07 -1.87
CA PRO A 9 49.96 -5.14 -3.18
C PRO A 9 48.56 -4.56 -3.16
N ALA A 10 48.30 -3.74 -4.16
CA ALA A 10 47.04 -3.02 -4.38
C ALA A 10 45.87 -3.95 -4.68
N ASN A 11 44.81 -3.80 -3.90
CA ASN A 11 43.49 -4.34 -4.18
C ASN A 11 42.82 -3.58 -5.35
N HIS A 12 42.72 -4.20 -6.51
CA HIS A 12 41.96 -3.67 -7.64
C HIS A 12 40.46 -3.80 -7.40
N ARG A 13 39.86 -2.74 -6.94
CA ARG A 13 38.38 -2.58 -7.04
C ARG A 13 38.01 -2.05 -8.43
N LEU A 14 37.30 -2.86 -9.22
CA LEU A 14 36.69 -2.45 -10.48
C LEU A 14 35.55 -1.47 -10.20
N THR A 15 35.72 -0.22 -10.60
CA THR A 15 34.65 0.78 -10.55
C THR A 15 33.82 0.79 -11.86
N ARG A 16 32.51 0.93 -11.75
CA ARG A 16 31.50 0.97 -12.83
C ARG A 16 31.77 2.00 -13.95
N ARG A 17 32.80 2.81 -13.85
CA ARG A 17 33.12 3.91 -14.80
C ARG A 17 33.94 3.50 -16.01
N ARG A 18 34.35 2.23 -16.16
CA ARG A 18 35.16 1.75 -17.30
C ARG A 18 34.40 0.98 -18.37
N LEU A 19 33.03 0.91 -18.29
CA LEU A 19 32.23 0.19 -19.26
C LEU A 19 31.55 1.10 -20.32
N MET A 20 31.82 2.40 -20.32
CA MET A 20 31.18 3.36 -21.25
C MET A 20 32.20 4.12 -22.11
N GLY A 21 33.21 3.44 -22.60
CA GLY A 21 34.18 4.06 -23.48
C GLY A 21 34.75 3.10 -24.51
N GLY A 22 33.99 2.94 -25.58
CA GLY A 22 34.51 2.20 -26.75
C GLY A 22 33.42 1.62 -27.61
N LEU A 23 32.86 2.44 -28.52
CA LEU A 23 32.24 2.01 -29.79
C LEU A 23 31.84 3.28 -30.56
N ALA A 24 32.78 3.80 -31.33
CA ALA A 24 32.49 4.71 -32.44
C ALA A 24 33.35 4.27 -33.59
N ALA A 25 32.79 3.51 -34.52
CA ALA A 25 33.21 3.45 -35.94
C ALA A 25 32.13 2.71 -36.72
N GLY A 26 31.62 3.37 -37.72
CA GLY A 26 30.41 3.11 -38.44
C GLY A 26 30.41 1.87 -39.37
N ALA A 27 29.20 1.47 -39.68
CA ALA A 27 28.81 0.89 -40.97
C ALA A 27 27.31 1.08 -41.12
N ALA A 28 26.92 1.89 -42.09
CA ALA A 28 25.54 2.04 -42.53
C ALA A 28 25.12 0.79 -43.31
N ILE A 29 24.03 0.15 -42.85
CA ILE A 29 23.33 -0.90 -43.61
C ILE A 29 21.99 -0.31 -44.06
N PRO A 30 21.64 -0.35 -45.34
CA PRO A 30 20.36 0.16 -45.83
C PRO A 30 19.22 -0.82 -45.44
N VAL A 31 18.19 -0.29 -44.78
CA VAL A 31 16.95 -1.02 -44.53
C VAL A 31 16.11 -1.03 -45.78
N LEU A 32 15.98 -2.20 -46.42
CA LEU A 32 14.97 -2.45 -47.45
C LEU A 32 13.60 -2.60 -46.76
N HIS A 33 12.70 -1.65 -47.07
CA HIS A 33 11.28 -1.81 -46.76
C HIS A 33 10.64 -2.76 -47.78
N GLU A 34 10.37 -3.98 -47.40
CA GLU A 34 9.42 -4.81 -48.13
C GLU A 34 8.00 -4.51 -47.66
N LEU A 35 7.21 -3.97 -48.58
CA LEU A 35 5.77 -3.77 -48.44
C LEU A 35 5.07 -5.12 -48.55
N VAL A 36 4.51 -5.63 -47.43
CA VAL A 36 3.59 -6.76 -47.45
C VAL A 36 2.16 -6.23 -47.65
N PRO A 37 1.43 -6.68 -48.70
CA PRO A 37 0.07 -6.20 -48.90
C PRO A 37 -0.92 -6.83 -47.92
N HIS A 38 -1.70 -5.99 -47.25
CA HIS A 38 -2.84 -6.40 -46.43
C HIS A 38 -3.94 -7.00 -47.33
N ARG A 39 -4.28 -8.27 -47.10
CA ARG A 39 -5.51 -8.87 -47.59
C ARG A 39 -6.58 -8.81 -46.52
N PRO A 40 -7.80 -8.36 -46.79
CA PRO A 40 -8.92 -8.49 -45.86
C PRO A 40 -9.43 -9.94 -45.88
N VAL A 41 -9.45 -10.58 -44.70
CA VAL A 41 -10.10 -11.89 -44.54
C VAL A 41 -11.49 -11.64 -43.94
N HIS A 42 -12.48 -11.48 -44.85
CA HIS A 42 -13.85 -11.83 -44.53
C HIS A 42 -14.10 -13.23 -45.09
N GLN A 43 -14.21 -14.21 -44.21
CA GLN A 43 -14.87 -15.47 -44.51
C GLN A 43 -15.88 -15.77 -43.42
N ALA A 44 -17.15 -15.73 -43.82
CA ALA A 44 -18.26 -16.28 -43.08
C ALA A 44 -18.08 -17.81 -42.96
N PHE A 45 -18.21 -18.32 -41.73
CA PHE A 45 -18.40 -19.75 -41.53
C PHE A 45 -19.91 -20.00 -41.37
N GLU A 46 -20.49 -20.55 -42.41
CA GLU A 46 -21.73 -21.30 -42.32
C GLU A 46 -21.41 -22.78 -42.07
N GLY A 47 -22.14 -23.34 -41.11
CA GLY A 47 -22.61 -24.73 -41.06
C GLY A 47 -21.63 -25.80 -40.58
N ASP A 48 -21.83 -26.40 -39.44
CA ASP A 48 -22.40 -27.75 -39.27
C ASP A 48 -22.35 -28.17 -37.80
N ALA A 49 -23.52 -28.44 -37.27
CA ALA A 49 -23.69 -29.01 -35.95
C ALA A 49 -23.28 -30.48 -35.92
N HIS A 50 -22.07 -30.79 -35.48
CA HIS A 50 -21.73 -32.12 -35.03
C HIS A 50 -21.61 -32.13 -33.53
N ALA A 51 -22.51 -32.88 -32.89
CA ALA A 51 -22.47 -33.19 -31.45
C ALA A 51 -21.13 -33.87 -31.15
N ALA A 52 -20.21 -33.12 -30.53
CA ALA A 52 -18.98 -33.68 -29.96
C ALA A 52 -19.31 -34.28 -28.61
N ALA A 53 -19.02 -35.55 -28.46
CA ALA A 53 -19.09 -36.32 -27.21
C ALA A 53 -18.23 -35.62 -26.15
N VAL A 54 -18.85 -35.32 -24.98
CA VAL A 54 -18.14 -34.81 -23.82
C VAL A 54 -17.26 -35.96 -23.26
N HIS A 55 -15.98 -35.91 -23.54
CA HIS A 55 -15.01 -36.70 -22.82
C HIS A 55 -14.79 -36.04 -21.45
N PRO A 56 -14.84 -36.82 -20.32
CA PRO A 56 -14.47 -36.27 -19.05
C PRO A 56 -12.99 -35.85 -19.08
N ALA A 57 -12.71 -34.62 -18.61
CA ALA A 57 -11.36 -34.15 -18.46
C ALA A 57 -10.56 -35.11 -17.54
N PRO A 58 -9.28 -35.41 -17.87
CA PRO A 58 -8.46 -36.19 -16.99
C PRO A 58 -8.32 -35.48 -15.64
N ALA A 59 -8.50 -36.25 -14.56
CA ALA A 59 -8.26 -35.79 -13.22
C ALA A 59 -6.80 -35.28 -13.15
N VAL A 60 -6.66 -33.97 -12.85
CA VAL A 60 -5.36 -33.41 -12.55
C VAL A 60 -4.94 -34.01 -11.23
N GLU A 61 -4.00 -34.95 -11.26
CA GLU A 61 -3.34 -35.40 -10.04
C GLU A 61 -2.64 -34.19 -9.40
N ALA A 62 -3.08 -33.83 -8.20
CA ALA A 62 -2.43 -32.83 -7.39
C ALA A 62 -0.98 -33.28 -7.17
N SER A 63 -0.02 -32.60 -7.78
CA SER A 63 1.39 -32.79 -7.52
C SER A 63 1.64 -32.41 -6.05
N THR A 64 1.84 -33.42 -5.19
CA THR A 64 2.32 -33.21 -3.83
C THR A 64 3.76 -32.70 -3.88
N GLN A 65 3.94 -31.39 -3.96
CA GLN A 65 5.22 -30.78 -3.61
C GLN A 65 5.44 -30.96 -2.10
N LYS A 66 6.34 -31.86 -1.77
CA LYS A 66 6.93 -31.96 -0.44
C LYS A 66 7.93 -30.81 -0.24
N GLY A 67 7.43 -29.64 0.02
CA GLY A 67 8.12 -28.56 0.69
C GLY A 67 7.32 -28.27 1.94
N GLY A 68 7.96 -28.26 3.12
CA GLY A 68 7.27 -28.13 4.40
C GLY A 68 6.61 -26.76 4.55
N ALA A 69 5.48 -26.59 3.89
CA ALA A 69 4.53 -25.52 4.21
C ALA A 69 3.91 -25.90 5.55
N ALA A 70 4.14 -25.09 6.58
CA ALA A 70 3.26 -25.07 7.75
C ALA A 70 1.82 -25.02 7.19
N ALA A 71 0.97 -25.95 7.61
CA ALA A 71 -0.41 -26.05 7.15
C ALA A 71 -1.02 -24.65 7.23
N HIS A 72 -1.38 -24.09 6.07
CA HIS A 72 -2.07 -22.79 6.03
C HIS A 72 -3.30 -22.93 6.91
N PRO A 73 -3.45 -22.09 7.97
CA PRO A 73 -4.67 -22.12 8.73
C PRO A 73 -5.81 -21.88 7.74
N ASP A 74 -6.86 -22.70 7.80
CA ASP A 74 -8.07 -22.50 7.02
C ASP A 74 -8.76 -21.22 7.53
N PHE A 75 -8.32 -20.07 7.04
CA PHE A 75 -8.84 -18.75 7.41
C PHE A 75 -10.32 -18.58 6.99
N ALA A 76 -10.77 -19.36 6.01
CA ALA A 76 -12.17 -19.42 5.58
C ALA A 76 -13.02 -20.30 6.50
N GLY A 77 -12.42 -21.15 7.32
CA GLY A 77 -13.07 -22.20 8.11
C GLY A 77 -13.90 -21.77 9.32
N GLY A 78 -14.43 -20.55 9.34
CA GLY A 78 -15.40 -20.09 10.36
C GLY A 78 -14.79 -19.55 11.66
N ARG A 79 -13.50 -19.70 11.91
CA ARG A 79 -12.82 -19.02 13.02
C ARG A 79 -12.55 -17.56 12.65
N ARG A 80 -12.77 -16.66 13.62
CA ARG A 80 -12.58 -15.21 13.43
C ARG A 80 -11.61 -14.67 14.45
N VAL A 81 -10.83 -13.69 14.05
CA VAL A 81 -10.07 -12.85 15.00
C VAL A 81 -11.07 -12.03 15.80
N ASN A 82 -10.84 -11.89 17.10
CA ASN A 82 -11.55 -10.90 17.90
C ASN A 82 -10.83 -9.55 17.81
N PRO A 83 -11.34 -8.57 17.04
CA PRO A 83 -10.63 -7.31 16.84
C PRO A 83 -10.43 -6.54 18.15
N ARG A 84 -11.35 -6.67 19.11
CA ARG A 84 -11.23 -6.00 20.43
C ARG A 84 -10.01 -6.47 21.23
N ALA A 85 -9.54 -7.71 21.01
CA ALA A 85 -8.30 -8.19 21.62
C ALA A 85 -7.07 -7.44 21.10
N ASN A 86 -7.12 -6.98 19.85
CA ASN A 86 -6.09 -6.12 19.25
C ASN A 86 -6.19 -4.67 19.75
N GLY A 87 -7.31 -4.26 20.38
CA GLY A 87 -7.57 -2.89 20.78
C GLY A 87 -7.90 -1.95 19.60
N PHE A 88 -8.21 -2.50 18.41
CA PHE A 88 -8.73 -1.78 17.25
C PHE A 88 -9.59 -2.71 16.40
N ASP A 89 -10.54 -2.15 15.67
CA ASP A 89 -11.47 -2.91 14.80
C ASP A 89 -11.39 -2.38 13.36
N PRO A 90 -11.05 -3.21 12.36
CA PRO A 90 -11.05 -2.81 10.96
C PRO A 90 -12.39 -2.26 10.46
N SER A 91 -13.52 -2.72 11.02
CA SER A 91 -14.85 -2.20 10.67
C SER A 91 -15.05 -0.75 11.10
N GLU A 92 -14.41 -0.33 12.19
CA GLU A 92 -14.40 1.07 12.64
C GLU A 92 -13.32 1.85 11.88
N MET A 93 -12.12 1.26 11.75
CA MET A 93 -10.98 1.89 11.10
C MET A 93 -11.25 2.31 9.64
N VAL A 94 -12.09 1.57 8.92
CA VAL A 94 -12.41 1.85 7.52
C VAL A 94 -13.07 3.23 7.30
N ARG A 95 -13.63 3.84 8.35
CA ARG A 95 -14.24 5.19 8.34
C ARG A 95 -13.64 6.15 9.36
N ASP A 96 -12.53 5.78 9.98
CA ASP A 96 -11.90 6.58 11.02
C ASP A 96 -10.84 7.51 10.41
N PHE A 97 -11.16 8.81 10.38
CA PHE A 97 -10.30 9.89 9.90
C PHE A 97 -9.94 10.82 11.06
N ASP A 98 -8.67 10.89 11.41
CA ASP A 98 -8.17 11.75 12.48
C ASP A 98 -7.93 13.17 11.96
N TYR A 99 -8.81 14.06 12.34
CA TYR A 99 -8.71 15.49 11.98
C TYR A 99 -7.79 16.29 12.93
N GLY A 100 -7.18 15.68 13.92
CA GLY A 100 -6.30 16.34 14.89
C GLY A 100 -6.95 17.50 15.63
N LYS A 101 -6.12 18.27 16.32
CA LYS A 101 -6.53 19.52 17.00
C LYS A 101 -6.20 20.72 16.14
N THR A 102 -7.09 21.71 16.11
CA THR A 102 -6.87 22.93 15.32
C THR A 102 -6.83 24.18 16.19
N ARG A 103 -5.99 25.15 15.78
CA ARG A 103 -6.00 26.51 16.32
C ARG A 103 -5.69 27.54 15.24
N ARG A 104 -6.19 28.75 15.38
CA ARG A 104 -5.83 29.86 14.49
C ARG A 104 -4.49 30.45 14.94
N MET A 105 -3.60 30.65 13.99
CA MET A 105 -2.36 31.39 14.18
C MET A 105 -2.60 32.91 14.09
N ALA A 106 -1.64 33.71 14.55
CA ALA A 106 -1.69 35.17 14.41
C ALA A 106 -1.79 35.65 12.94
N SER A 107 -1.27 34.84 12.01
CA SER A 107 -1.38 35.08 10.56
C SER A 107 -2.78 34.79 9.98
N GLY A 108 -3.74 34.36 10.81
CA GLY A 108 -5.07 33.92 10.37
C GLY A 108 -5.13 32.49 9.80
N ARG A 109 -3.99 31.84 9.57
CA ARG A 109 -3.93 30.46 9.08
C ARG A 109 -4.34 29.48 10.17
N VAL A 110 -4.85 28.31 9.78
CA VAL A 110 -5.11 27.19 10.67
C VAL A 110 -3.81 26.41 10.88
N LEU A 111 -3.45 26.17 12.13
CA LEU A 111 -2.50 25.13 12.52
C LEU A 111 -3.29 23.90 12.93
N ARG A 112 -2.91 22.76 12.38
CA ARG A 112 -3.46 21.45 12.76
C ARG A 112 -2.37 20.59 13.38
N GLU A 113 -2.70 19.94 14.47
CA GLU A 113 -1.72 19.23 15.32
C GLU A 113 -2.18 17.82 15.65
N TRP A 114 -1.23 16.87 15.57
CA TRP A 114 -1.41 15.48 15.99
C TRP A 114 -0.25 15.05 16.89
N THR A 115 -0.49 13.98 17.63
CA THR A 115 0.56 13.24 18.32
C THR A 115 0.53 11.80 17.84
N LEU A 116 1.66 11.31 17.35
CA LEU A 116 1.87 9.91 16.98
C LEU A 116 2.88 9.29 17.94
N ILE A 117 2.52 8.15 18.50
CA ILE A 117 3.35 7.40 19.44
C ILE A 117 3.67 6.05 18.78
N ALA A 118 4.97 5.73 18.65
CA ALA A 118 5.39 4.39 18.25
C ALA A 118 5.43 3.49 19.48
N GLU A 119 4.93 2.27 19.35
CA GLU A 119 4.85 1.28 20.43
C GLU A 119 5.11 -0.13 19.90
N ASP A 120 5.65 -1.01 20.74
CA ASP A 120 5.71 -2.45 20.47
C ASP A 120 4.38 -3.09 20.89
N LYS A 121 3.81 -3.95 20.05
CA LYS A 121 2.52 -4.57 20.31
C LYS A 121 2.37 -5.92 19.65
N GLU A 122 1.87 -6.92 20.35
CA GLU A 122 1.42 -8.16 19.75
C GLU A 122 -0.03 -7.98 19.25
N ILE A 123 -0.29 -8.35 17.98
CA ILE A 123 -1.61 -8.33 17.38
C ILE A 123 -1.94 -9.68 16.75
N GLU A 124 -3.21 -10.00 16.60
CA GLU A 124 -3.67 -11.19 15.88
C GLU A 124 -4.12 -10.77 14.46
N VAL A 125 -3.45 -11.28 13.42
CA VAL A 125 -3.67 -10.90 12.02
C VAL A 125 -4.53 -11.90 11.25
N ALA A 126 -4.59 -13.14 11.74
CA ALA A 126 -5.50 -14.20 11.29
C ALA A 126 -5.80 -15.11 12.48
N PRO A 127 -6.85 -15.98 12.45
CA PRO A 127 -7.24 -16.80 13.59
C PRO A 127 -6.11 -17.63 14.16
N GLY A 128 -5.64 -17.29 15.37
CA GLY A 128 -4.53 -17.92 16.07
C GLY A 128 -3.14 -17.51 15.60
N VAL A 129 -3.03 -16.58 14.63
CA VAL A 129 -1.76 -16.08 14.11
C VAL A 129 -1.44 -14.75 14.78
N LYS A 130 -0.53 -14.79 15.75
CA LYS A 130 -0.03 -13.61 16.45
C LYS A 130 1.19 -13.04 15.76
N TYR A 131 1.25 -11.72 15.71
CA TYR A 131 2.31 -10.98 15.04
C TYR A 131 2.89 -9.90 15.97
N PRO A 132 4.22 -9.85 16.16
CA PRO A 132 4.88 -8.85 16.97
C PRO A 132 5.05 -7.56 16.18
N ALA A 133 4.01 -6.74 16.16
CA ALA A 133 3.95 -5.49 15.41
C ALA A 133 4.68 -4.34 16.11
N TRP A 134 5.09 -3.36 15.31
CA TRP A 134 5.37 -2.00 15.72
C TRP A 134 4.23 -1.11 15.22
N VAL A 135 3.67 -0.31 16.08
CA VAL A 135 2.41 0.38 15.80
C VAL A 135 2.52 1.88 16.01
N TYR A 136 1.73 2.68 15.26
CA TYR A 136 1.47 4.06 15.62
C TYR A 136 0.12 4.17 16.33
N ASN A 137 0.12 4.76 17.55
CA ASN A 137 -1.07 4.94 18.38
C ASN A 137 -1.85 3.63 18.58
N GLY A 138 -1.12 2.54 18.87
CA GLY A 138 -1.67 1.25 19.27
C GLY A 138 -2.37 0.44 18.19
N ARG A 139 -2.26 0.79 16.89
CA ARG A 139 -2.92 0.08 15.79
C ARG A 139 -2.09 -0.01 14.51
N VAL A 140 -2.43 -0.97 13.65
CA VAL A 140 -1.95 -1.13 12.27
C VAL A 140 -3.17 -1.14 11.34
N PRO A 141 -3.19 -0.37 10.23
CA PRO A 141 -2.36 0.80 10.01
C PRO A 141 -2.55 1.85 11.10
N GLY A 142 -1.57 2.73 11.28
CA GLY A 142 -1.67 3.90 12.14
C GLY A 142 -2.85 4.81 11.76
N PRO A 143 -3.13 5.87 12.56
CA PRO A 143 -4.24 6.80 12.28
C PRO A 143 -4.23 7.35 10.87
N THR A 144 -5.40 7.44 10.24
CA THR A 144 -5.56 8.15 8.97
C THR A 144 -5.65 9.64 9.24
N LEU A 145 -4.53 10.35 9.09
CA LEU A 145 -4.48 11.78 9.33
C LEU A 145 -5.22 12.52 8.21
N ARG A 146 -6.01 13.55 8.55
CA ARG A 146 -6.74 14.33 7.56
C ARG A 146 -6.71 15.82 7.84
N CYS A 147 -6.43 16.61 6.80
CA CYS A 147 -6.36 18.06 6.86
C CYS A 147 -6.87 18.69 5.57
N ARG A 148 -6.80 20.02 5.48
CA ARG A 148 -7.16 20.77 4.28
C ARG A 148 -5.94 21.49 3.70
N GLU A 149 -5.87 21.54 2.39
CA GLU A 149 -4.80 22.23 1.66
C GLU A 149 -4.63 23.69 2.13
N GLY A 150 -3.37 24.06 2.40
CA GLY A 150 -2.98 25.39 2.90
C GLY A 150 -2.95 25.52 4.42
N GLU A 151 -3.32 24.51 5.18
CA GLU A 151 -3.11 24.49 6.62
C GLU A 151 -1.62 24.35 6.97
N ARG A 152 -1.19 24.87 8.10
CA ARG A 152 0.09 24.56 8.72
C ARG A 152 -0.08 23.28 9.55
N LEU A 153 0.82 22.33 9.40
CA LEU A 153 0.75 21.05 10.07
C LEU A 153 1.86 20.91 11.10
N ARG A 154 1.54 20.25 12.20
CA ARG A 154 2.47 19.85 13.24
C ARG A 154 2.15 18.44 13.70
N VAL A 155 3.12 17.54 13.54
CA VAL A 155 3.01 16.17 14.03
C VAL A 155 4.09 15.95 15.08
N ARG A 156 3.68 15.84 16.34
CA ARG A 156 4.58 15.46 17.42
C ARG A 156 4.71 13.95 17.42
N PHE A 157 5.91 13.45 17.16
CA PHE A 157 6.26 12.06 17.27
C PHE A 157 6.91 11.78 18.60
N ILE A 158 6.50 10.68 19.25
CA ILE A 158 7.06 10.16 20.51
C ILE A 158 7.43 8.70 20.24
N ASN A 159 8.68 8.35 20.49
CA ASN A 159 9.10 6.95 20.41
C ASN A 159 8.97 6.27 21.78
N GLY A 160 7.84 5.57 21.99
CA GLY A 160 7.56 4.74 23.15
C GLY A 160 7.94 3.26 22.97
N SER A 161 8.50 2.91 21.80
CA SER A 161 8.93 1.56 21.45
C SER A 161 10.34 1.26 21.99
N SER A 162 10.72 0.00 21.97
CA SER A 162 12.06 -0.48 22.33
C SER A 162 13.11 -0.30 21.22
N HIS A 163 12.72 0.17 20.03
CA HIS A 163 13.57 0.33 18.86
C HIS A 163 13.61 1.79 18.39
N PRO A 164 14.66 2.21 17.66
CA PRO A 164 14.71 3.53 17.04
C PRO A 164 13.68 3.64 15.91
N HIS A 165 12.99 4.79 15.82
CA HIS A 165 11.99 5.03 14.78
C HIS A 165 12.03 6.47 14.28
N THR A 166 11.37 6.72 13.14
CA THR A 166 11.12 8.05 12.57
C THR A 166 9.73 8.07 11.93
N ILE A 167 9.33 9.22 11.37
CA ILE A 167 8.21 9.31 10.44
C ILE A 167 8.67 10.04 9.18
N HIS A 168 8.51 9.39 8.03
CA HIS A 168 8.64 9.98 6.69
C HIS A 168 7.25 10.18 6.09
N PHE A 169 6.95 11.40 5.65
CA PHE A 169 5.66 11.76 5.02
C PHE A 169 5.83 11.88 3.52
N HIS A 170 5.15 11.09 2.73
CA HIS A 170 5.32 11.10 1.28
C HIS A 170 4.84 12.40 0.62
N GLY A 171 5.76 13.09 -0.08
CA GLY A 171 5.46 14.15 -1.04
C GLY A 171 4.97 15.48 -0.48
N ILE A 172 5.19 15.79 0.80
CA ILE A 172 4.54 16.95 1.45
C ILE A 172 5.46 17.77 2.38
N HIS A 173 6.67 17.32 2.67
CA HIS A 173 7.56 17.94 3.66
C HIS A 173 8.79 18.59 3.03
N PRO A 174 9.42 19.61 3.68
CA PRO A 174 10.75 20.09 3.32
C PRO A 174 11.83 19.08 3.77
N ALA A 175 13.02 19.16 3.18
CA ALA A 175 14.12 18.21 3.43
C ALA A 175 14.47 18.01 4.92
N LEU A 176 14.40 19.06 5.74
CA LEU A 176 14.66 18.97 7.18
C LEU A 176 13.62 18.15 7.96
N MET A 177 12.48 17.85 7.36
CA MET A 177 11.37 17.09 7.95
C MET A 177 11.20 15.71 7.31
N ASP A 178 12.25 15.21 6.64
CA ASP A 178 12.21 13.99 5.85
C ASP A 178 12.04 12.72 6.71
N GLY A 179 12.53 12.74 7.95
CA GLY A 179 12.49 11.54 8.80
C GLY A 179 13.50 10.46 8.38
N MET A 180 14.38 10.77 7.44
CA MET A 180 15.42 9.86 7.00
C MET A 180 16.72 10.12 7.79
N PRO A 181 17.44 9.07 8.25
CA PRO A 181 18.76 9.24 8.84
C PRO A 181 19.73 9.97 7.91
N GLY A 182 20.38 11.03 8.40
CA GLY A 182 21.40 11.79 7.66
C GLY A 182 20.88 12.93 6.78
N THR A 183 19.60 13.23 6.75
CA THR A 183 19.04 14.34 5.96
C THR A 183 18.91 15.65 6.71
N GLY A 184 19.18 15.68 8.00
CA GLY A 184 19.18 16.89 8.83
C GLY A 184 20.32 16.91 9.80
N GLU A 185 21.45 17.54 9.46
CA GLU A 185 22.56 17.69 10.39
C GLU A 185 22.11 18.29 11.72
N GLY A 186 21.88 17.44 12.72
CA GLY A 186 21.66 17.77 14.13
C GLY A 186 20.32 18.45 14.49
N LYS A 187 19.43 18.76 13.54
CA LYS A 187 18.18 19.47 13.83
C LYS A 187 16.93 18.94 13.12
N GLY A 188 17.04 18.00 12.22
CA GLY A 188 15.90 17.52 11.44
C GLY A 188 15.73 16.04 11.56
N GLY A 189 14.60 15.57 12.08
CA GLY A 189 14.01 14.27 11.89
C GLY A 189 14.91 13.04 11.74
N GLY A 190 16.09 13.08 12.31
CA GLY A 190 17.00 11.92 12.37
C GLY A 190 16.40 10.78 13.19
N VAL A 191 17.16 9.72 13.38
CA VAL A 191 16.72 8.55 14.15
C VAL A 191 16.36 8.95 15.58
N ILE A 192 15.09 8.78 15.95
CA ILE A 192 14.58 9.07 17.29
C ILE A 192 14.71 7.80 18.14
N GLN A 193 15.58 7.87 19.15
CA GLN A 193 15.83 6.77 20.07
C GLN A 193 14.61 6.48 20.96
N PRO A 194 14.51 5.27 21.57
CA PRO A 194 13.51 4.96 22.58
C PRO A 194 13.42 6.03 23.68
N GLY A 195 12.20 6.47 24.00
CA GLY A 195 11.93 7.57 24.92
C GLY A 195 12.11 8.98 24.34
N GLY A 196 12.67 9.10 23.12
CA GLY A 196 12.86 10.36 22.44
C GLY A 196 11.59 10.88 21.75
N SER A 197 11.64 12.14 21.30
CA SER A 197 10.56 12.74 20.51
C SER A 197 11.09 13.73 19.49
N PHE A 198 10.31 13.95 18.42
CA PHE A 198 10.56 14.97 17.41
C PHE A 198 9.25 15.61 16.96
N THR A 199 9.30 16.85 16.48
CA THR A 199 8.13 17.54 15.95
C THR A 199 8.35 17.87 14.48
N TYR A 200 7.56 17.24 13.62
CA TYR A 200 7.52 17.51 12.19
C TYR A 200 6.60 18.71 11.92
N GLU A 201 7.06 19.68 11.14
CA GLU A 201 6.29 20.86 10.78
C GLU A 201 6.41 21.17 9.29
N PHE A 202 5.29 21.16 8.58
CA PHE A 202 5.24 21.44 7.14
C PHE A 202 3.88 22.02 6.74
N GLU A 203 3.70 22.30 5.46
CA GLU A 203 2.45 22.82 4.92
C GLU A 203 1.64 21.71 4.27
N ALA A 204 0.32 21.77 4.41
CA ALA A 204 -0.59 20.88 3.72
C ALA A 204 -0.67 21.23 2.23
N ALA A 205 0.27 20.74 1.43
CA ALA A 205 0.29 20.93 -0.03
C ALA A 205 1.26 19.92 -0.67
N PRO A 206 0.88 19.36 -1.86
CA PRO A 206 -0.39 19.53 -2.57
C PRO A 206 -1.54 18.76 -1.91
N PHE A 207 -2.79 19.06 -2.30
CA PHE A 207 -3.92 18.19 -1.94
C PHE A 207 -3.78 16.81 -2.59
N GLY A 208 -4.38 15.79 -1.98
CA GLY A 208 -4.34 14.42 -2.46
C GLY A 208 -4.30 13.41 -1.33
N MET A 209 -4.09 12.17 -1.71
CA MET A 209 -3.82 11.09 -0.79
C MET A 209 -2.31 10.91 -0.67
N HIS A 210 -1.81 11.07 0.53
CA HIS A 210 -0.43 10.81 0.94
C HIS A 210 -0.41 9.63 1.90
N HIS A 211 0.77 9.26 2.35
CA HIS A 211 0.95 8.30 3.43
C HIS A 211 2.22 8.64 4.20
N TYR A 212 2.38 7.99 5.33
CA TYR A 212 3.57 8.11 6.18
C TYR A 212 4.01 6.73 6.66
N HIS A 213 5.31 6.59 6.90
CA HIS A 213 5.90 5.36 7.45
C HIS A 213 7.23 5.65 8.15
N CYS A 214 7.70 4.69 8.93
CA CYS A 214 9.05 4.73 9.49
C CYS A 214 10.09 4.59 8.39
N HIS A 215 11.22 5.34 8.49
CA HIS A 215 12.30 5.30 7.50
C HIS A 215 13.67 4.92 8.12
N VAL A 216 13.67 4.23 9.25
CA VAL A 216 14.88 3.66 9.85
C VAL A 216 15.25 2.36 9.16
N LEU A 217 16.55 2.10 9.02
CA LEU A 217 17.05 0.85 8.45
C LEU A 217 17.09 -0.28 9.49
N PRO A 218 16.77 -1.53 9.13
CA PRO A 218 16.34 -2.03 7.82
C PRO A 218 14.91 -1.59 7.48
N LEU A 219 14.74 -0.83 6.37
CA LEU A 219 13.48 -0.17 6.03
C LEU A 219 12.32 -1.18 5.91
N ALA A 220 12.54 -2.28 5.19
CA ALA A 220 11.53 -3.32 4.99
C ALA A 220 10.99 -3.86 6.32
N SER A 221 11.85 -4.11 7.31
CA SER A 221 11.43 -4.60 8.62
C SER A 221 10.53 -3.62 9.37
N HIS A 222 10.81 -2.30 9.27
CA HIS A 222 10.02 -1.28 9.94
C HIS A 222 8.62 -1.13 9.31
N ILE A 223 8.53 -1.22 7.98
CA ILE A 223 7.25 -1.18 7.27
C ILE A 223 6.48 -2.48 7.47
N ALA A 224 7.10 -3.64 7.24
CA ALA A 224 6.45 -4.94 7.43
C ALA A 224 5.84 -5.10 8.82
N LYS A 225 6.50 -4.57 9.86
CA LYS A 225 6.01 -4.62 11.24
C LYS A 225 4.84 -3.69 11.54
N GLY A 226 4.44 -2.78 10.62
CA GLY A 226 3.20 -2.01 10.77
C GLY A 226 3.36 -0.51 10.99
N LEU A 227 4.57 0.05 10.93
CA LEU A 227 4.82 1.49 11.14
C LEU A 227 4.49 2.31 9.91
N TYR A 228 3.22 2.39 9.56
CA TYR A 228 2.69 3.18 8.44
C TYR A 228 1.24 3.62 8.69
N GLY A 229 0.80 4.63 7.93
CA GLY A 229 -0.58 5.08 7.90
C GLY A 229 -0.87 5.97 6.69
N ALA A 230 -2.14 6.23 6.44
CA ALA A 230 -2.59 7.12 5.39
C ALA A 230 -2.63 8.57 5.86
N PHE A 231 -2.47 9.49 4.91
CA PHE A 231 -2.56 10.91 5.17
C PHE A 231 -3.29 11.61 4.02
N ILE A 232 -4.40 12.27 4.32
CA ILE A 232 -5.28 12.90 3.33
C ILE A 232 -5.21 14.41 3.47
N VAL A 233 -4.94 15.08 2.38
CA VAL A 233 -5.06 16.54 2.25
C VAL A 233 -6.23 16.83 1.33
N ASP A 234 -7.32 17.32 1.89
CA ASP A 234 -8.49 17.72 1.11
C ASP A 234 -8.20 18.98 0.29
N PRO A 235 -8.68 19.07 -0.96
CA PRO A 235 -8.56 20.29 -1.74
C PRO A 235 -9.34 21.44 -1.09
N LYS A 236 -8.91 22.68 -1.30
CA LYS A 236 -9.53 23.89 -0.69
C LYS A 236 -11.04 23.96 -0.89
N LYS A 237 -11.53 23.55 -2.08
CA LYS A 237 -12.97 23.54 -2.41
C LYS A 237 -13.69 22.26 -1.97
N GLY A 238 -12.96 21.29 -1.41
CA GLY A 238 -13.50 19.97 -1.09
C GLY A 238 -13.68 19.09 -2.33
N ARG A 239 -14.15 17.88 -2.10
CA ARG A 239 -14.65 16.92 -3.09
C ARG A 239 -16.17 16.80 -2.92
N PRO A 240 -16.92 16.24 -3.89
CA PRO A 240 -18.33 15.90 -3.69
C PRO A 240 -18.51 15.07 -2.41
N GLU A 241 -19.65 15.23 -1.74
CA GLU A 241 -20.01 14.41 -0.58
C GLU A 241 -20.07 12.92 -0.97
N ALA A 242 -19.51 12.06 -0.13
CA ALA A 242 -19.43 10.63 -0.37
C ALA A 242 -19.43 9.85 0.95
N ASP A 243 -19.77 8.57 0.90
CA ASP A 243 -19.40 7.60 1.94
C ASP A 243 -17.92 7.28 1.77
N GLU A 244 -17.09 7.74 2.68
CA GLU A 244 -15.65 7.71 2.55
C GLU A 244 -15.05 6.55 3.33
N LEU A 245 -14.19 5.79 2.65
CA LEU A 245 -13.56 4.59 3.17
C LEU A 245 -12.05 4.67 3.01
N ILE A 246 -11.32 4.22 4.02
CA ILE A 246 -9.87 4.02 3.94
C ILE A 246 -9.54 2.53 3.88
N MET A 247 -8.85 2.13 2.84
CA MET A 247 -8.38 0.75 2.66
C MET A 247 -6.85 0.75 2.49
N VAL A 248 -6.17 0.15 3.44
CA VAL A 248 -4.72 -0.05 3.39
C VAL A 248 -4.45 -1.53 3.13
N MET A 249 -3.89 -1.81 1.97
CA MET A 249 -3.48 -3.16 1.56
C MET A 249 -2.15 -3.48 2.22
N ASN A 250 -2.12 -4.47 3.08
CA ASN A 250 -0.95 -4.89 3.82
C ASN A 250 -0.80 -6.42 3.86
N GLY A 251 0.39 -6.88 4.25
CA GLY A 251 0.73 -8.28 4.41
C GLY A 251 1.59 -8.48 5.64
N PHE A 252 1.66 -9.72 6.09
CA PHE A 252 2.41 -10.10 7.28
C PHE A 252 3.25 -11.35 7.01
N ASP A 253 4.55 -11.16 7.11
CA ASP A 253 5.59 -12.20 7.13
C ASP A 253 5.64 -12.76 8.56
N THR A 254 4.91 -13.83 8.80
CA THR A 254 4.69 -14.36 10.16
C THR A 254 5.79 -15.32 10.62
N ASN A 255 6.63 -15.76 9.70
CA ASN A 255 7.77 -16.63 9.95
C ASN A 255 9.13 -15.92 9.77
N PHE A 256 9.11 -14.64 9.32
CA PHE A 256 10.28 -13.76 9.14
C PHE A 256 11.28 -14.24 8.09
N ASP A 257 10.78 -14.84 6.99
CA ASP A 257 11.60 -15.30 5.87
C ASP A 257 11.60 -14.33 4.66
N SER A 258 10.97 -13.16 4.82
CA SER A 258 10.77 -12.14 3.79
C SER A 258 9.74 -12.55 2.72
N SER A 259 8.75 -13.34 3.11
CA SER A 259 7.56 -13.68 2.34
C SER A 259 6.32 -13.52 3.22
N ASN A 260 5.20 -13.09 2.65
CA ASN A 260 3.98 -12.91 3.43
C ASN A 260 3.11 -14.17 3.43
N GLU A 261 2.65 -14.61 4.61
CA GLU A 261 1.68 -15.70 4.77
C GLU A 261 0.25 -15.19 4.94
N VAL A 262 0.07 -13.92 5.32
CA VAL A 262 -1.25 -13.30 5.50
C VAL A 262 -1.31 -12.01 4.71
N TYR A 263 -2.35 -11.86 3.91
CA TYR A 263 -2.66 -10.61 3.20
C TYR A 263 -3.98 -10.04 3.72
N ALA A 264 -4.05 -8.74 3.83
CA ALA A 264 -5.21 -8.10 4.42
C ALA A 264 -5.52 -6.72 3.84
N VAL A 265 -6.74 -6.26 4.08
CA VAL A 265 -7.08 -4.85 4.10
C VAL A 265 -7.29 -4.44 5.56
N ASN A 266 -6.58 -3.41 6.01
CA ASN A 266 -6.65 -2.90 7.37
C ASN A 266 -6.37 -3.99 8.42
N THR A 267 -5.33 -4.83 8.20
CA THR A 267 -4.66 -5.69 9.17
C THR A 267 -5.17 -7.13 9.30
N ILE A 268 -6.47 -7.37 9.37
CA ILE A 268 -6.98 -8.71 9.66
C ILE A 268 -7.41 -9.39 8.35
N GLY A 269 -6.76 -10.52 8.03
CA GLY A 269 -7.11 -11.34 6.87
C GLY A 269 -8.58 -11.78 6.91
N PHE A 270 -9.27 -11.68 5.76
CA PHE A 270 -10.71 -12.00 5.58
C PHE A 270 -11.69 -11.19 6.44
N HIS A 271 -11.24 -10.13 7.14
CA HIS A 271 -12.13 -9.39 8.03
C HIS A 271 -13.42 -8.96 7.31
N TYR A 272 -13.29 -8.31 6.15
CA TYR A 272 -14.45 -7.83 5.39
C TYR A 272 -15.19 -8.93 4.60
N ALA A 273 -14.72 -10.15 4.61
CA ALA A 273 -15.50 -11.31 4.17
C ALA A 273 -16.53 -11.72 5.22
N HIS A 274 -16.15 -11.58 6.50
CA HIS A 274 -16.99 -11.90 7.64
C HIS A 274 -17.87 -10.72 8.09
N GLU A 275 -17.32 -9.50 8.01
CA GLU A 275 -17.97 -8.23 8.40
C GLU A 275 -18.00 -7.30 7.17
N PRO A 276 -18.96 -7.48 6.23
CA PRO A 276 -19.04 -6.71 4.99
C PRO A 276 -19.18 -5.22 5.24
N ILE A 277 -18.57 -4.41 4.35
CA ILE A 277 -18.69 -2.96 4.38
C ILE A 277 -20.09 -2.58 3.88
N ARG A 278 -20.92 -2.01 4.73
CA ARG A 278 -22.26 -1.57 4.37
C ARG A 278 -22.23 -0.22 3.69
N VAL A 279 -22.88 -0.11 2.54
CA VAL A 279 -23.04 1.12 1.75
C VAL A 279 -24.45 1.22 1.20
N LYS A 280 -24.90 2.42 0.86
CA LYS A 280 -26.24 2.65 0.31
C LYS A 280 -26.21 2.63 -1.22
N ARG A 281 -27.26 2.06 -1.82
CA ARG A 281 -27.45 2.09 -3.27
C ARG A 281 -27.45 3.53 -3.81
N ASN A 282 -26.79 3.76 -4.95
CA ASN A 282 -26.66 5.04 -5.64
C ASN A 282 -25.97 6.16 -4.85
N GLN A 283 -25.53 5.93 -3.61
CA GLN A 283 -24.67 6.86 -2.89
C GLN A 283 -23.25 6.83 -3.50
N LEU A 284 -22.60 7.99 -3.59
CA LEU A 284 -21.19 8.02 -3.97
C LEU A 284 -20.37 7.40 -2.85
N VAL A 285 -19.58 6.39 -3.20
CA VAL A 285 -18.58 5.78 -2.33
C VAL A 285 -17.22 6.24 -2.81
N ARG A 286 -16.38 6.71 -1.89
CA ARG A 286 -15.00 7.11 -2.15
C ARG A 286 -14.06 6.27 -1.32
N ILE A 287 -13.21 5.51 -1.99
CA ILE A 287 -12.20 4.65 -1.36
C ILE A 287 -10.84 5.33 -1.50
N TYR A 288 -10.21 5.63 -0.38
CA TYR A 288 -8.80 5.99 -0.30
C TYR A 288 -8.00 4.69 -0.18
N LEU A 289 -7.33 4.29 -1.25
CA LEU A 289 -6.62 3.02 -1.35
C LEU A 289 -5.11 3.25 -1.30
N LEU A 290 -4.44 2.57 -0.38
CA LEU A 290 -2.99 2.58 -0.20
C LEU A 290 -2.44 1.16 -0.30
N ASN A 291 -1.42 0.94 -1.13
CA ASN A 291 -0.62 -0.27 -1.08
C ASN A 291 0.69 -0.02 -0.31
N ILE A 292 0.85 -0.67 0.82
CA ILE A 292 2.06 -0.61 1.66
C ILE A 292 2.63 -2.01 1.92
N LEU A 293 2.32 -2.94 1.04
CA LEU A 293 2.75 -4.33 1.12
C LEU A 293 4.28 -4.42 0.95
N GLU A 294 4.97 -4.96 1.94
CA GLU A 294 6.38 -5.35 1.83
C GLU A 294 6.52 -6.76 1.24
N PHE A 295 7.70 -7.05 0.72
CA PHE A 295 8.12 -8.32 0.12
C PHE A 295 7.44 -8.68 -1.21
N ASP A 296 6.37 -7.99 -1.60
CA ASP A 296 5.71 -8.11 -2.89
C ASP A 296 5.76 -6.79 -3.66
N GLN A 297 6.21 -6.84 -4.92
CA GLN A 297 6.44 -5.63 -5.72
C GLN A 297 5.16 -4.90 -6.12
N ILE A 298 4.07 -5.65 -6.28
CA ILE A 298 2.78 -5.15 -6.76
C ILE A 298 1.62 -5.79 -6.03
N ASN A 299 0.54 -5.05 -5.90
CA ASN A 299 -0.76 -5.53 -5.48
C ASN A 299 -1.83 -5.01 -6.43
N SER A 300 -3.06 -5.47 -6.31
CA SER A 300 -4.16 -5.05 -7.14
C SER A 300 -5.44 -4.92 -6.32
N PHE A 301 -6.36 -4.13 -6.82
CA PHE A 301 -7.73 -4.03 -6.33
C PHE A 301 -8.68 -4.27 -7.47
N HIS A 302 -9.58 -5.22 -7.33
CA HIS A 302 -10.67 -5.51 -8.24
C HIS A 302 -12.01 -5.49 -7.51
N ILE A 303 -13.05 -5.02 -8.17
CA ILE A 303 -14.42 -5.04 -7.65
C ILE A 303 -15.36 -5.73 -8.64
N HIS A 304 -16.21 -6.63 -8.12
CA HIS A 304 -17.20 -7.33 -8.94
C HIS A 304 -18.38 -6.42 -9.29
N GLY A 305 -18.86 -6.57 -10.51
CA GLY A 305 -20.13 -6.00 -10.99
C GLY A 305 -20.20 -4.48 -11.09
N ASN A 306 -19.11 -3.77 -10.85
CA ASN A 306 -19.01 -2.32 -10.89
C ASN A 306 -17.70 -1.86 -11.53
N PHE A 307 -17.71 -0.63 -12.02
CA PHE A 307 -16.56 0.15 -12.41
C PHE A 307 -16.40 1.33 -11.46
N PHE A 308 -15.20 1.87 -11.36
CA PHE A 308 -14.89 3.07 -10.58
C PHE A 308 -14.05 4.06 -11.38
N ASP A 309 -14.22 5.35 -11.08
CA ASP A 309 -13.30 6.40 -11.48
C ASP A 309 -12.04 6.32 -10.63
N TYR A 310 -10.85 6.22 -11.25
CA TYR A 310 -9.57 6.15 -10.57
C TYR A 310 -8.80 7.48 -10.66
N PHE A 311 -8.34 7.98 -9.49
CA PHE A 311 -7.55 9.19 -9.33
C PHE A 311 -6.19 8.83 -8.72
N PRO A 312 -5.14 8.58 -9.51
CA PRO A 312 -3.79 8.31 -9.00
C PRO A 312 -3.33 9.42 -8.07
N THR A 313 -2.80 9.04 -6.88
CA THR A 313 -2.43 9.96 -5.79
C THR A 313 -3.53 10.91 -5.30
N GLY A 314 -4.67 10.99 -5.99
CA GLY A 314 -5.75 11.93 -5.64
C GLY A 314 -5.38 13.42 -5.78
N THR A 315 -4.26 13.76 -6.40
CA THR A 315 -3.80 15.14 -6.63
C THR A 315 -4.51 15.82 -7.81
N SER A 316 -5.36 15.10 -8.52
CA SER A 316 -6.27 15.61 -9.55
C SER A 316 -7.72 15.46 -9.11
N LEU A 317 -8.58 16.38 -9.58
CA LEU A 317 -10.05 16.25 -9.44
C LEU A 317 -10.70 15.64 -10.69
N LYS A 318 -9.89 15.22 -11.67
CA LYS A 318 -10.33 14.47 -12.85
C LYS A 318 -9.78 13.06 -12.74
N PRO A 319 -10.60 12.04 -12.97
CA PRO A 319 -10.11 10.66 -13.01
C PRO A 319 -9.18 10.46 -14.22
N SER A 320 -8.25 9.54 -14.10
CA SER A 320 -7.39 9.10 -15.20
C SER A 320 -7.96 7.91 -15.97
N GLU A 321 -8.76 7.09 -15.27
CA GLU A 321 -9.30 5.84 -15.79
C GLU A 321 -10.70 5.60 -15.23
N TYR A 322 -11.52 4.89 -16.02
CA TYR A 322 -12.76 4.28 -15.57
C TYR A 322 -12.61 2.77 -15.77
N THR A 323 -12.45 2.04 -14.69
CA THR A 323 -12.03 0.64 -14.69
C THR A 323 -12.62 -0.13 -13.50
N ASP A 324 -12.53 -1.44 -13.53
CA ASP A 324 -12.91 -2.33 -12.42
C ASP A 324 -11.69 -2.92 -11.69
N THR A 325 -10.49 -2.73 -12.26
CA THR A 325 -9.24 -3.31 -11.73
C THR A 325 -8.10 -2.32 -11.88
N ILE A 326 -7.34 -2.11 -10.81
CA ILE A 326 -6.09 -1.34 -10.83
C ILE A 326 -4.96 -2.13 -10.20
N MET A 327 -3.75 -1.82 -10.63
CA MET A 327 -2.51 -2.29 -10.04
C MET A 327 -1.81 -1.13 -9.33
N GLN A 328 -1.26 -1.41 -8.16
CA GLN A 328 -0.43 -0.47 -7.40
C GLN A 328 0.88 -1.15 -7.01
N ALA A 329 2.01 -0.51 -7.31
CA ALA A 329 3.30 -0.86 -6.72
C ALA A 329 3.31 -0.47 -5.23
N GLN A 330 4.28 -0.99 -4.49
CA GLN A 330 4.50 -0.64 -3.10
C GLN A 330 4.64 0.89 -2.92
N GLY A 331 3.98 1.46 -1.90
CA GLY A 331 3.92 2.91 -1.66
C GLY A 331 3.02 3.69 -2.61
N GLN A 332 2.40 3.05 -3.61
CA GLN A 332 1.38 3.70 -4.43
C GLN A 332 0.04 3.78 -3.70
N ARG A 333 -0.72 4.78 -4.06
CA ARG A 333 -2.03 5.10 -3.49
C ARG A 333 -2.89 5.82 -4.51
N GLY A 334 -4.19 5.84 -4.26
CA GLY A 334 -5.14 6.57 -5.11
C GLY A 334 -6.53 6.64 -4.50
N ILE A 335 -7.42 7.34 -5.19
CA ILE A 335 -8.81 7.46 -4.81
C ILE A 335 -9.64 6.75 -5.87
N LEU A 336 -10.61 5.94 -5.43
CA LEU A 336 -11.58 5.28 -6.28
C LEU A 336 -12.96 5.86 -5.94
N GLU A 337 -13.72 6.28 -6.94
CA GLU A 337 -15.10 6.78 -6.76
C GLU A 337 -16.08 5.94 -7.58
N LEU A 338 -17.11 5.42 -6.94
CA LEU A 338 -18.14 4.60 -7.59
C LEU A 338 -19.50 4.77 -6.94
N ARG A 339 -20.53 4.25 -7.64
CA ARG A 339 -21.89 4.09 -7.11
C ARG A 339 -22.38 2.69 -7.43
N PHE A 340 -23.01 2.04 -6.47
CA PHE A 340 -23.63 0.73 -6.69
C PHE A 340 -25.06 0.93 -7.19
N PRO A 341 -25.38 0.60 -8.45
CA PRO A 341 -26.74 0.79 -8.99
C PRO A 341 -27.72 -0.28 -8.49
N HIS A 342 -27.22 -1.39 -7.98
CA HIS A 342 -28.00 -2.53 -7.51
C HIS A 342 -27.72 -2.81 -6.04
N ALA A 343 -28.76 -3.22 -5.30
CA ALA A 343 -28.62 -3.77 -3.96
C ALA A 343 -28.05 -5.21 -4.04
N GLY A 344 -27.40 -5.66 -2.96
CA GLY A 344 -26.83 -7.00 -2.84
C GLY A 344 -25.37 -6.98 -2.40
N ARG A 345 -24.75 -8.15 -2.47
CA ARG A 345 -23.37 -8.33 -2.02
C ARG A 345 -22.42 -8.35 -3.21
N PHE A 346 -21.40 -7.49 -3.18
CA PHE A 346 -20.37 -7.36 -4.21
C PHE A 346 -18.99 -7.62 -3.63
N MET A 347 -18.28 -8.58 -4.21
CA MET A 347 -16.91 -8.90 -3.78
C MET A 347 -15.92 -7.82 -4.23
N PHE A 348 -14.91 -7.58 -3.42
CA PHE A 348 -13.67 -6.92 -3.81
C PHE A 348 -12.50 -7.78 -3.35
N HIS A 349 -11.42 -7.82 -4.12
CA HIS A 349 -10.27 -8.65 -3.79
C HIS A 349 -9.00 -8.22 -4.56
N ALA A 350 -7.85 -8.71 -4.12
CA ALA A 350 -6.65 -8.69 -4.95
C ALA A 350 -6.85 -9.59 -6.17
N HIS A 351 -6.52 -9.11 -7.37
CA HIS A 351 -6.61 -9.94 -8.59
C HIS A 351 -5.40 -10.89 -8.75
N LYS A 352 -4.39 -10.79 -7.90
CA LYS A 352 -3.42 -11.85 -7.65
C LYS A 352 -4.09 -12.87 -6.73
N SER A 353 -4.48 -14.02 -7.29
CA SER A 353 -5.31 -15.03 -6.62
C SER A 353 -4.76 -15.49 -5.28
N GLU A 354 -3.45 -15.69 -5.19
CA GLU A 354 -2.75 -16.03 -3.96
C GLU A 354 -3.05 -15.04 -2.81
N PHE A 355 -3.03 -13.73 -3.07
CA PHE A 355 -3.32 -12.73 -2.04
C PHE A 355 -4.78 -12.78 -1.57
N ALA A 356 -5.71 -13.03 -2.51
CA ALA A 356 -7.12 -13.22 -2.20
C ALA A 356 -7.34 -14.47 -1.34
N GLU A 357 -6.69 -15.59 -1.68
CA GLU A 357 -6.78 -16.86 -0.98
C GLU A 357 -6.13 -16.81 0.42
N LEU A 358 -5.19 -15.90 0.63
CA LEU A 358 -4.48 -15.69 1.91
C LEU A 358 -5.02 -14.51 2.73
N GLY A 359 -6.20 -13.96 2.36
CA GLY A 359 -6.92 -13.01 3.23
C GLY A 359 -7.31 -11.68 2.64
N TRP A 360 -6.77 -11.30 1.46
CA TRP A 360 -7.08 -10.02 0.81
C TRP A 360 -8.36 -10.14 -0.04
N LEU A 361 -9.49 -10.34 0.60
CA LEU A 361 -10.81 -10.25 -0.02
C LEU A 361 -11.86 -9.78 0.99
N GLY A 362 -12.95 -9.21 0.48
CA GLY A 362 -14.08 -8.78 1.28
C GLY A 362 -15.31 -8.52 0.43
N PHE A 363 -16.35 -8.00 1.07
CA PHE A 363 -17.62 -7.68 0.41
C PHE A 363 -18.12 -6.29 0.77
N PHE A 364 -18.74 -5.64 -0.20
CA PHE A 364 -19.69 -4.58 0.02
C PHE A 364 -21.09 -5.18 0.15
N GLU A 365 -21.82 -4.82 1.21
CA GLU A 365 -23.24 -5.10 1.37
C GLU A 365 -24.01 -3.83 1.03
N VAL A 366 -24.63 -3.80 -0.15
CA VAL A 366 -25.35 -2.64 -0.68
C VAL A 366 -26.80 -2.70 -0.26
N GLU A 367 -27.19 -1.77 0.61
CA GLU A 367 -28.57 -1.64 1.10
C GLU A 367 -29.44 -0.90 0.07
N GLY A 368 -30.71 -1.34 -0.07
CA GLY A 368 -31.68 -0.85 -1.06
C GLY A 368 -32.24 0.53 -0.80
#